data_dc46d3ec6d67c25f1313f245c9860441
#
_entry.id   dc46d3ec6d67c25f1313f245c9860441
#
_cell.length_a   1.000
_cell.length_b   1.000
_cell.length_c   1.000
_cell.angle_alpha   90.00
_cell.angle_beta   90.00
_cell.angle_gamma   90.00
#
_symmetry.space_group_name_H-M   'P 1'
#
loop_
_entity.id
_entity.type
_entity.pdbx_description
1 polymer ?
#
loop_
_entity_poly.entity_id
_entity_poly.type
_entity_poly.pdbx_seq_one_letter_code
_entity_poly.pdbx_strand_id
1 'polypeptide(L)'
;MFETLDIFAIVLFFISFLGIITSRNIVKSIICVLIMQTSVIMFWLFVAAQTGQRPPMIDADDVTYLAYLRDISDPLPQALMLTTIIIGICVIAVNIVMLNTLFRKYETSDWAIMTERAKEDEVERI
;
A
#
# COMPACT_ATOMS: atom_id res chain seq x y z
N MET A 1 -7.04 -12.96 18.75
CA MET A 1 -6.64 -11.55 18.51
C MET A 1 -5.90 -11.39 17.18
N PHE A 2 -4.95 -12.25 16.83
CA PHE A 2 -4.28 -12.19 15.53
C PHE A 2 -5.23 -12.45 14.35
N GLU A 3 -6.05 -13.47 14.41
CA GLU A 3 -7.04 -13.78 13.37
C GLU A 3 -8.00 -12.62 13.06
N THR A 4 -8.38 -11.86 14.07
CA THR A 4 -9.28 -10.70 13.87
C THR A 4 -8.58 -9.54 13.15
N LEU A 5 -7.29 -9.35 13.37
CA LEU A 5 -6.49 -8.33 12.70
C LEU A 5 -6.22 -8.70 11.23
N ASP A 6 -5.99 -9.98 10.95
CA ASP A 6 -5.85 -10.50 9.58
C ASP A 6 -7.12 -10.28 8.76
N ILE A 7 -8.27 -10.62 9.35
CA ILE A 7 -9.58 -10.41 8.72
C ILE A 7 -9.81 -8.92 8.46
N PHE A 8 -9.45 -8.06 9.41
CA PHE A 8 -9.58 -6.62 9.25
C PHE A 8 -8.71 -6.08 8.10
N ALA A 9 -7.48 -6.56 7.96
CA ALA A 9 -6.60 -6.19 6.85
C ALA A 9 -7.19 -6.61 5.49
N ILE A 10 -7.74 -7.83 5.40
CA ILE A 10 -8.38 -8.33 4.18
C ILE A 10 -9.62 -7.49 3.83
N VAL A 11 -10.45 -7.17 4.81
CA VAL A 11 -11.65 -6.34 4.61
C VAL A 11 -11.27 -4.95 4.12
N LEU A 12 -10.26 -4.31 4.73
CA LEU A 12 -9.73 -3.02 4.27
C LEU A 12 -9.23 -3.07 2.83
N PHE A 13 -8.57 -4.16 2.45
CA PHE A 13 -8.11 -4.36 1.08
C PHE A 13 -9.28 -4.35 0.08
N PHE A 14 -10.33 -5.13 0.35
CA PHE A 14 -11.50 -5.19 -0.52
C PHE A 14 -12.27 -3.87 -0.57
N ILE A 15 -12.43 -3.18 0.55
CA ILE A 15 -13.08 -1.86 0.59
C ILE A 15 -12.31 -0.85 -0.25
N SER A 16 -10.98 -0.83 -0.15
CA SER A 16 -10.12 0.07 -0.92
C SER A 16 -10.17 -0.24 -2.40
N PHE A 17 -10.21 -1.53 -2.77
CA PHE A 17 -10.35 -1.97 -4.15
C PHE A 17 -11.67 -1.53 -4.77
N LEU A 18 -12.79 -1.72 -4.05
CA LEU A 18 -14.09 -1.20 -4.46
C LEU A 18 -14.10 0.33 -4.54
N GLY A 19 -13.41 1.00 -3.61
CA GLY A 19 -13.27 2.45 -3.61
C GLY A 19 -12.58 2.98 -4.87
N ILE A 20 -11.57 2.28 -5.40
CA ILE A 20 -10.90 2.66 -6.65
C ILE A 20 -11.87 2.55 -7.83
N ILE A 21 -12.63 1.47 -7.92
CA ILE A 21 -13.56 1.23 -9.03
C ILE A 21 -14.72 2.24 -9.02
N THR A 22 -15.21 2.58 -7.83
CA THR A 22 -16.38 3.45 -7.67
C THR A 22 -16.02 4.95 -7.72
N SER A 23 -14.75 5.31 -7.50
CA SER A 23 -14.36 6.71 -7.41
C SER A 23 -14.31 7.40 -8.78
N ARG A 24 -15.04 8.49 -8.93
CA ARG A 24 -14.95 9.39 -10.08
C ARG A 24 -13.82 10.41 -9.96
N ASN A 25 -13.44 10.75 -8.73
CA ASN A 25 -12.38 11.69 -8.44
C ASN A 25 -11.01 11.02 -8.39
N ILE A 26 -10.05 11.56 -9.13
CA ILE A 26 -8.66 11.07 -9.16
C ILE A 26 -8.02 11.12 -7.77
N VAL A 27 -8.28 12.17 -7.00
CA VAL A 27 -7.78 12.32 -5.62
C VAL A 27 -8.26 11.18 -4.73
N LYS A 28 -9.54 10.81 -4.82
CA LYS A 28 -10.09 9.67 -4.07
C LYS A 28 -9.43 8.35 -4.49
N SER A 29 -9.19 8.16 -5.78
CA SER A 29 -8.49 6.97 -6.27
C SER A 29 -7.08 6.85 -5.68
N ILE A 30 -6.33 7.95 -5.60
CA ILE A 30 -4.98 7.96 -5.02
C ILE A 30 -5.03 7.58 -3.52
N ILE A 31 -6.00 8.10 -2.78
CA ILE A 31 -6.18 7.77 -1.37
C ILE A 31 -6.56 6.28 -1.21
N CYS A 32 -7.42 5.75 -2.05
CA CYS A 32 -7.79 4.32 -2.02
C CYS A 32 -6.59 3.41 -2.33
N VAL A 33 -5.72 3.79 -3.26
CA VAL A 33 -4.46 3.06 -3.54
C VAL A 33 -3.56 3.05 -2.31
N LEU A 34 -3.45 4.17 -1.59
CA LEU A 34 -2.71 4.27 -0.32
C LEU A 34 -3.22 3.29 0.72
N ILE A 35 -4.53 3.26 0.94
CA ILE A 35 -5.15 2.38 1.93
C ILE A 35 -4.96 0.91 1.51
N MET A 36 -5.10 0.60 0.23
CA MET A 36 -4.88 -0.74 -0.32
C MET A 36 -3.44 -1.21 -0.07
N GLN A 37 -2.45 -0.37 -0.34
CA GLN A 37 -1.05 -0.67 -0.07
C GLN A 37 -0.78 -0.92 1.42
N THR A 38 -1.28 -0.06 2.29
CA THR A 38 -1.14 -0.20 3.75
C THR A 38 -1.77 -1.50 4.25
N SER A 39 -2.92 -1.88 3.71
CA SER A 39 -3.62 -3.12 4.03
C SER A 39 -2.80 -4.36 3.70
N VAL A 40 -2.16 -4.40 2.53
CA VAL A 40 -1.28 -5.49 2.11
C VAL A 40 -0.05 -5.59 3.03
N ILE A 41 0.56 -4.45 3.38
CA ILE A 41 1.70 -4.41 4.30
C ILE A 41 1.30 -4.96 5.68
N MET A 42 0.16 -4.54 6.21
CA MET A 42 -0.36 -5.05 7.48
C MET A 42 -0.61 -6.55 7.46
N PHE A 43 -1.21 -7.05 6.39
CA PHE A 43 -1.44 -8.49 6.22
C PHE A 43 -0.11 -9.28 6.27
N TRP A 44 0.91 -8.87 5.53
CA TRP A 44 2.22 -9.52 5.54
C TRP A 44 2.91 -9.43 6.90
N LEU A 45 2.76 -8.31 7.60
CA LEU A 45 3.30 -8.13 8.93
C LEU A 45 2.68 -9.12 9.94
N PHE A 46 1.37 -9.31 9.86
CA PHE A 46 0.67 -10.27 10.72
C PHE A 46 1.06 -11.71 10.43
N VAL A 47 1.19 -12.09 9.15
CA VAL A 47 1.67 -13.41 8.76
C VAL A 47 3.10 -13.65 9.29
N ALA A 48 3.97 -12.67 9.21
CA ALA A 48 5.32 -12.74 9.74
C ALA A 48 5.35 -12.86 11.28
N ALA A 49 4.46 -12.18 11.97
CA ALA A 49 4.36 -12.21 13.43
C ALA A 49 3.88 -13.58 13.98
N GLN A 50 3.19 -14.38 13.17
CA GLN A 50 2.79 -15.73 13.56
C GLN A 50 3.94 -16.72 13.65
N THR A 51 5.06 -16.43 12.98
CA THR A 51 6.20 -17.35 12.89
C THR A 51 7.10 -17.32 14.14
N GLY A 52 7.01 -16.28 14.99
CA GLY A 52 7.77 -16.17 16.23
C GLY A 52 7.51 -14.82 16.93
N GLN A 53 7.64 -14.79 18.25
CA GLN A 53 7.30 -13.62 19.06
C GLN A 53 8.49 -12.74 19.44
N ARG A 54 9.71 -13.21 19.27
CA ARG A 54 10.92 -12.49 19.65
C ARG A 54 11.62 -11.83 18.47
N PRO A 55 12.10 -10.59 18.63
CA PRO A 55 12.96 -9.99 17.62
C PRO A 55 14.26 -10.78 17.49
N PRO A 56 14.89 -10.81 16.30
CA PRO A 56 16.14 -11.55 16.05
C PRO A 56 17.34 -10.81 16.71
N MET A 57 17.43 -10.89 18.02
CA MET A 57 18.56 -10.39 18.80
C MET A 57 19.28 -11.59 19.42
N ILE A 58 20.56 -11.72 19.14
CA ILE A 58 21.39 -12.79 19.70
C ILE A 58 22.00 -12.25 20.99
N ASP A 59 21.51 -12.71 22.14
CA ASP A 59 22.19 -12.54 23.41
C ASP A 59 23.28 -13.61 23.54
N ALA A 60 24.50 -13.18 23.89
CA ALA A 60 25.68 -14.04 23.93
C ALA A 60 25.62 -15.16 25.00
N ASP A 61 24.66 -15.07 25.92
CA ASP A 61 24.50 -16.01 27.04
C ASP A 61 23.47 -17.14 26.81
N ASP A 62 22.78 -17.16 25.66
CA ASP A 62 21.73 -18.18 25.40
C ASP A 62 22.35 -19.50 24.92
N VAL A 63 22.54 -20.41 25.86
CA VAL A 63 23.14 -21.73 25.68
C VAL A 63 22.27 -22.69 24.86
N THR A 64 21.02 -22.33 24.54
CA THR A 64 20.08 -23.19 23.81
C THR A 64 19.73 -22.62 22.44
N TYR A 65 20.73 -22.54 21.57
CA TYR A 65 20.62 -22.02 20.19
C TYR A 65 19.43 -22.59 19.39
N LEU A 66 19.13 -23.88 19.56
CA LEU A 66 18.00 -24.52 18.85
C LEU A 66 16.63 -24.11 19.37
N ALA A 67 16.48 -23.89 20.67
CA ALA A 67 15.22 -23.39 21.24
C ALA A 67 14.99 -21.91 20.89
N TYR A 68 16.08 -21.15 20.83
CA TYR A 68 16.06 -19.75 20.41
C TYR A 68 15.63 -19.58 18.94
N LEU A 69 16.15 -20.41 18.02
CA LEU A 69 15.78 -20.37 16.59
C LEU A 69 14.30 -20.65 16.35
N ARG A 70 13.64 -21.37 17.24
CA ARG A 70 12.22 -21.72 17.12
C ARG A 70 11.28 -20.57 17.51
N ASP A 71 11.77 -19.62 18.28
CA ASP A 71 10.98 -18.52 18.87
C ASP A 71 11.24 -17.15 18.20
N ILE A 72 12.15 -17.13 17.20
CA ILE A 72 12.50 -15.92 16.47
C ILE A 72 11.50 -15.65 15.36
N SER A 73 11.02 -14.41 15.29
CA SER A 73 10.26 -13.88 14.18
C SER A 73 11.14 -13.79 12.92
N ASP A 74 10.61 -14.19 11.77
CA ASP A 74 11.35 -14.09 10.50
C ASP A 74 11.62 -12.61 10.16
N PRO A 75 12.89 -12.18 10.02
CA PRO A 75 13.24 -10.80 9.70
C PRO A 75 13.01 -10.44 8.23
N LEU A 76 12.88 -11.43 7.34
CA LEU A 76 12.73 -11.20 5.91
C LEU A 76 11.47 -10.44 5.52
N PRO A 77 10.24 -10.81 6.02
CA PRO A 77 9.03 -10.04 5.74
C PRO A 77 9.08 -8.62 6.28
N GLN A 78 9.74 -8.38 7.41
CA GLN A 78 9.89 -7.04 7.99
C GLN A 78 10.79 -6.14 7.13
N ALA A 79 11.89 -6.67 6.59
CA ALA A 79 12.75 -5.95 5.65
C ALA A 79 12.04 -5.63 4.33
N LEU A 80 11.28 -6.57 3.80
CA LEU A 80 10.45 -6.38 2.59
C LEU A 80 9.37 -5.33 2.83
N MET A 81 8.77 -5.28 4.02
CA MET A 81 7.79 -4.26 4.40
C MET A 81 8.40 -2.86 4.33
N LEU A 82 9.59 -2.65 4.89
CA LEU A 82 10.28 -1.36 4.84
C LEU A 82 10.53 -0.91 3.40
N THR A 83 11.00 -1.81 2.55
CA THR A 83 11.20 -1.54 1.12
C THR A 83 9.91 -1.17 0.42
N THR A 84 8.80 -1.87 0.71
CA THR A 84 7.49 -1.61 0.14
C THR A 84 6.94 -0.25 0.56
N ILE A 85 7.16 0.17 1.81
CA ILE A 85 6.78 1.51 2.29
C ILE A 85 7.51 2.59 1.50
N ILE A 86 8.81 2.46 1.28
CA ILE A 86 9.60 3.43 0.52
C ILE A 86 9.11 3.52 -0.93
N ILE A 87 8.89 2.38 -1.58
CA ILE A 87 8.33 2.33 -2.94
C ILE A 87 6.97 3.01 -2.99
N GLY A 88 6.11 2.73 -2.01
CA GLY A 88 4.78 3.31 -1.92
C GLY A 88 4.80 4.83 -1.82
N ILE A 89 5.67 5.39 -0.99
CA ILE A 89 5.84 6.85 -0.88
C ILE A 89 6.28 7.44 -2.23
N CYS A 90 7.21 6.80 -2.93
CA CYS A 90 7.66 7.25 -4.25
C CYS A 90 6.53 7.23 -5.28
N VAL A 91 5.74 6.16 -5.32
CA VAL A 91 4.59 6.03 -6.23
C VAL A 91 3.56 7.11 -5.96
N ILE A 92 3.26 7.40 -4.69
CA ILE A 92 2.32 8.45 -4.31
C ILE A 92 2.83 9.83 -4.71
N ALA A 93 4.11 10.10 -4.49
CA ALA A 93 4.71 11.37 -4.88
C ALA A 93 4.58 11.60 -6.41
N VAL A 94 4.85 10.58 -7.22
CA VAL A 94 4.66 10.64 -8.68
C VAL A 94 3.20 10.86 -9.04
N ASN A 95 2.26 10.16 -8.39
CA ASN A 95 0.83 10.33 -8.62
C ASN A 95 0.35 11.75 -8.30
N ILE A 96 0.83 12.36 -7.22
CA ILE A 96 0.49 13.73 -6.85
C ILE A 96 1.03 14.74 -7.87
N VAL A 97 2.27 14.56 -8.33
CA VAL A 97 2.85 15.43 -9.36
C VAL A 97 2.06 15.31 -10.66
N MET A 98 1.71 14.09 -11.06
CA MET A 98 0.92 13.84 -12.26
C MET A 98 -0.48 14.45 -12.15
N LEU A 99 -1.13 14.30 -11.00
CA LEU A 99 -2.41 14.92 -10.70
C LEU A 99 -2.35 16.45 -10.82
N ASN A 100 -1.32 17.07 -10.24
CA ASN A 100 -1.14 18.52 -10.31
C ASN A 100 -0.95 19.01 -11.75
N THR A 101 -0.18 18.26 -12.56
CA THR A 101 0.01 18.55 -13.98
C THR A 101 -1.30 18.43 -14.77
N LEU A 102 -2.07 17.37 -14.53
CA LEU A 102 -3.38 17.17 -15.16
C LEU A 102 -4.39 18.25 -14.71
N PHE A 103 -4.41 18.56 -13.43
CA PHE A 103 -5.28 19.61 -12.90
C PHE A 103 -4.97 20.98 -13.49
N ARG A 104 -3.71 21.31 -13.69
CA ARG A 104 -3.31 22.57 -14.36
C ARG A 104 -3.72 22.61 -15.82
N LYS A 105 -3.76 21.47 -16.50
CA LYS A 105 -4.10 21.40 -17.92
C LYS A 105 -5.61 21.39 -18.15
N TYR A 106 -6.35 20.63 -17.35
CA TYR A 106 -7.78 20.38 -17.57
C TYR A 106 -8.71 21.06 -16.56
N GLU A 107 -8.16 21.69 -15.52
CA GLU A 107 -8.88 22.41 -14.45
C GLU A 107 -9.99 21.58 -13.78
N THR A 108 -9.84 20.26 -13.75
CA THR A 108 -10.80 19.33 -13.14
C THR A 108 -10.09 18.13 -12.53
N SER A 109 -10.68 17.55 -11.49
CA SER A 109 -10.25 16.30 -10.87
C SER A 109 -11.21 15.14 -11.15
N ASP A 110 -12.23 15.34 -11.98
CA ASP A 110 -13.19 14.32 -12.36
C ASP A 110 -12.71 13.58 -13.64
N TRP A 111 -12.64 12.25 -13.57
CA TRP A 111 -12.21 11.41 -14.67
C TRP A 111 -13.06 11.59 -15.94
N ALA A 112 -14.38 11.71 -15.78
CA ALA A 112 -15.29 11.78 -16.92
C ALA A 112 -15.05 13.08 -17.72
N ILE A 113 -14.97 14.21 -17.02
CA ILE A 113 -14.77 15.54 -17.64
C ILE A 113 -13.35 15.62 -18.24
N MET A 114 -12.35 15.06 -17.54
CA MET A 114 -10.97 15.07 -18.03
C MET A 114 -10.82 14.27 -19.32
N THR A 115 -11.45 13.10 -19.40
CA THR A 115 -11.42 12.24 -20.61
C THR A 115 -12.11 12.91 -21.78
N GLU A 116 -13.21 13.63 -21.54
CA GLU A 116 -13.93 14.38 -22.56
C GLU A 116 -13.08 15.54 -23.12
N ARG A 117 -12.49 16.34 -22.26
CA ARG A 117 -11.59 17.43 -22.68
C ARG A 117 -10.32 16.92 -23.37
N ALA A 118 -9.78 15.78 -22.96
CA ALA A 118 -8.63 15.18 -23.62
C ALA A 118 -8.98 14.72 -25.04
N LYS A 119 -10.18 14.24 -25.29
CA LYS A 119 -10.66 13.89 -26.65
C LYS A 119 -10.86 15.12 -27.52
N GLU A 120 -11.37 16.21 -26.96
CA GLU A 120 -11.51 17.48 -27.69
C GLU A 120 -10.14 18.03 -28.12
N ASP A 121 -9.14 18.02 -27.21
CA ASP A 121 -7.76 18.41 -27.50
C ASP A 121 -7.13 17.57 -28.63
N GLU A 122 -7.46 16.27 -28.69
CA GLU A 122 -6.94 15.37 -29.71
C GLU A 122 -7.57 15.62 -31.09
N VAL A 123 -8.84 15.92 -31.13
CA VAL A 123 -9.58 16.28 -32.36
C VAL A 123 -9.09 17.62 -32.92
N GLU A 124 -8.78 18.59 -32.05
CA GLU A 124 -8.29 19.92 -32.46
C GLU A 124 -6.85 19.86 -33.01
N ARG A 125 -6.08 18.84 -32.66
CA ARG A 125 -4.71 18.63 -33.18
C ARG A 125 -4.64 17.93 -34.53
N ILE A 126 -5.71 17.35 -34.97
CA ILE A 126 -5.85 16.70 -36.29
C ILE A 126 -6.33 17.72 -37.32
#